data_65045174627e5f7528fd185768575cc2
#
_entry.id   65045174627e5f7528fd185768575cc2
#
_cell.length_a   1.000
_cell.length_b   1.000
_cell.length_c   1.000
_cell.angle_alpha   90.00
_cell.angle_beta   90.00
_cell.angle_gamma   90.00
#
_symmetry.space_group_name_H-M   'P 1'
#
loop_
_entity.id
_entity.type
_entity.pdbx_description
1 polymer ?
#
loop_
_entity_poly.entity_id
_entity_poly.type
_entity_poly.pdbx_seq_one_letter_code
_entity_poly.pdbx_strand_id
1 'polypeptide(L)'
;MLKEEILSALRASGIVAVLRTENPRDLVAVSRALRDGGVLFVEITLTIPGAIDIIRDAVRQLKDENLFIGAGTVLDAEMAQQALDAGAHFIVGPGYDPETVQLCNRRGVLVMPGAFTPGEVLNAWKGGADVVKIFPADLGGPDYIKAIKEPLPQIPLMPTKGCDLTTVGAYLKAGAIAIGVGGALASRKMIAEKDYAQITENAGKFSRIVREIRGGSAA
;
A
#
# COMPACT_ATOMS: atom_id res chain seq x y z
N MET A 1 7.34 16.83 1.17
CA MET A 1 6.14 16.46 1.94
C MET A 1 6.60 15.74 3.19
N LEU A 2 6.02 16.04 4.34
CA LEU A 2 6.38 15.39 5.61
C LEU A 2 5.79 13.98 5.68
N LYS A 3 6.43 13.08 6.41
CA LYS A 3 5.99 11.69 6.62
C LYS A 3 4.56 11.63 7.18
N GLU A 4 4.23 12.51 8.12
CA GLU A 4 2.92 12.62 8.73
C GLU A 4 1.82 13.01 7.74
N GLU A 5 2.14 13.85 6.76
CA GLU A 5 1.21 14.23 5.68
C GLU A 5 0.90 13.02 4.79
N ILE A 6 1.93 12.21 4.46
CA ILE A 6 1.76 10.98 3.68
C ILE A 6 0.93 9.96 4.47
N LEU A 7 1.19 9.78 5.76
CA LEU A 7 0.40 8.89 6.61
C LEU A 7 -1.05 9.35 6.73
N SER A 8 -1.28 10.65 6.86
CA SER A 8 -2.62 11.24 6.88
C SER A 8 -3.37 10.98 5.56
N ALA A 9 -2.69 11.20 4.43
CA ALA A 9 -3.24 10.90 3.10
C ALA A 9 -3.55 9.41 2.92
N LEU A 10 -2.68 8.51 3.43
CA LEU A 10 -2.92 7.07 3.42
C LEU A 10 -4.18 6.72 4.23
N ARG A 11 -4.30 7.30 5.43
CA ARG A 11 -5.51 7.13 6.25
C ARG A 11 -6.76 7.65 5.52
N ALA A 12 -6.68 8.76 4.80
CA ALA A 12 -7.81 9.32 4.07
C ALA A 12 -8.19 8.46 2.86
N SER A 13 -7.23 8.03 2.02
CA SER A 13 -7.50 7.24 0.82
C SER A 13 -7.84 5.77 1.13
N GLY A 14 -7.23 5.19 2.16
CA GLY A 14 -7.51 3.84 2.66
C GLY A 14 -7.11 2.69 1.74
N ILE A 15 -6.42 2.95 0.64
CA ILE A 15 -6.08 1.93 -0.36
C ILE A 15 -4.65 2.11 -0.82
N VAL A 16 -3.92 1.00 -0.89
CA VAL A 16 -2.62 0.88 -1.56
C VAL A 16 -2.78 -0.10 -2.71
N ALA A 17 -2.60 0.37 -3.94
CA ALA A 17 -2.58 -0.49 -5.12
C ALA A 17 -1.24 -1.22 -5.21
N VAL A 18 -1.26 -2.56 -5.15
CA VAL A 18 -0.06 -3.40 -5.23
C VAL A 18 0.09 -3.89 -6.67
N LEU A 19 1.05 -3.31 -7.39
CA LEU A 19 1.24 -3.60 -8.81
C LEU A 19 2.30 -4.69 -9.02
N ARG A 20 1.94 -5.66 -9.87
CA ARG A 20 2.81 -6.74 -10.36
C ARG A 20 2.55 -6.94 -11.83
N THR A 21 3.52 -6.64 -12.68
CA THR A 21 3.41 -6.81 -14.12
C THR A 21 4.72 -7.29 -14.72
N GLU A 22 4.66 -7.96 -15.85
CA GLU A 22 5.83 -8.32 -16.65
C GLU A 22 6.21 -7.21 -17.64
N ASN A 23 5.28 -6.27 -17.90
CA ASN A 23 5.53 -5.10 -18.73
C ASN A 23 5.47 -3.81 -17.90
N PRO A 24 6.61 -3.32 -17.42
CA PRO A 24 6.68 -2.17 -16.53
C PRO A 24 6.41 -0.82 -17.21
N ARG A 25 6.46 -0.75 -18.54
CA ARG A 25 6.36 0.52 -19.29
C ARG A 25 5.02 1.23 -19.12
N ASP A 26 3.97 0.48 -18.78
CA ASP A 26 2.62 1.00 -18.63
C ASP A 26 2.29 1.45 -17.19
N LEU A 27 3.20 1.27 -16.21
CA LEU A 27 2.92 1.55 -14.80
C LEU A 27 2.60 3.02 -14.52
N VAL A 28 3.17 3.97 -15.27
CA VAL A 28 2.82 5.40 -15.15
C VAL A 28 1.36 5.63 -15.58
N ALA A 29 0.94 5.05 -16.70
CA ALA A 29 -0.45 5.16 -17.17
C ALA A 29 -1.44 4.45 -16.23
N VAL A 30 -1.06 3.27 -15.71
CA VAL A 30 -1.83 2.55 -14.68
C VAL A 30 -1.98 3.40 -13.41
N SER A 31 -0.90 4.05 -12.97
CA SER A 31 -0.94 4.93 -11.78
C SER A 31 -1.90 6.12 -11.98
N ARG A 32 -1.94 6.71 -13.17
CA ARG A 32 -2.91 7.75 -13.51
C ARG A 32 -4.35 7.23 -13.49
N ALA A 33 -4.59 6.07 -14.09
CA ALA A 33 -5.92 5.44 -14.08
C ALA A 33 -6.41 5.13 -12.65
N LEU A 34 -5.50 4.65 -11.77
CA LEU A 34 -5.79 4.43 -10.36
C LEU A 34 -6.15 5.74 -9.63
N ARG A 35 -5.36 6.82 -9.85
CA ARG A 35 -5.62 8.15 -9.29
C ARG A 35 -6.97 8.70 -9.72
N ASP A 36 -7.30 8.57 -11.00
CA ASP A 36 -8.55 9.09 -11.56
C ASP A 36 -9.78 8.37 -10.95
N GLY A 37 -9.59 7.15 -10.45
CA GLY A 37 -10.56 6.43 -9.61
C GLY A 37 -10.44 6.70 -8.09
N GLY A 38 -9.50 7.58 -7.66
CA GLY A 38 -9.33 7.97 -6.25
C GLY A 38 -8.36 7.11 -5.44
N VAL A 39 -7.57 6.25 -6.07
CA VAL A 39 -6.49 5.48 -5.42
C VAL A 39 -5.17 6.21 -5.60
N LEU A 40 -4.63 6.76 -4.50
CA LEU A 40 -3.48 7.66 -4.53
C LEU A 40 -2.15 6.97 -4.20
N PHE A 41 -2.17 5.79 -3.59
CA PHE A 41 -0.97 5.05 -3.20
C PHE A 41 -0.72 3.87 -4.13
N VAL A 42 0.46 3.83 -4.73
CA VAL A 42 0.85 2.80 -5.71
C VAL A 42 2.15 2.16 -5.25
N GLU A 43 2.08 0.88 -4.89
CA GLU A 43 3.20 0.03 -4.50
C GLU A 43 3.71 -0.72 -5.73
N ILE A 44 4.95 -0.43 -6.16
CA ILE A 44 5.66 -1.18 -7.21
C ILE A 44 6.51 -2.24 -6.51
N THR A 45 6.22 -3.53 -6.77
CA THR A 45 6.96 -4.60 -6.08
C THR A 45 8.34 -4.81 -6.70
N LEU A 46 9.39 -4.95 -5.86
CA LEU A 46 10.76 -5.17 -6.31
C LEU A 46 10.98 -6.55 -6.96
N THR A 47 9.95 -7.38 -7.02
CA THR A 47 9.94 -8.61 -7.82
C THR A 47 9.78 -8.37 -9.32
N ILE A 48 9.46 -7.13 -9.73
CA ILE A 48 9.41 -6.73 -11.15
C ILE A 48 10.83 -6.45 -11.63
N PRO A 49 11.29 -7.04 -12.75
CA PRO A 49 12.59 -6.69 -13.33
C PRO A 49 12.71 -5.19 -13.60
N GLY A 50 13.80 -4.56 -13.14
CA GLY A 50 14.02 -3.12 -13.30
C GLY A 50 13.14 -2.22 -12.42
N ALA A 51 12.54 -2.76 -11.36
CA ALA A 51 11.60 -2.02 -10.49
C ALA A 51 12.14 -0.69 -9.97
N ILE A 52 13.43 -0.60 -9.62
CA ILE A 52 14.06 0.62 -9.13
C ILE A 52 14.02 1.73 -10.19
N ASP A 53 14.33 1.42 -11.45
CA ASP A 53 14.28 2.39 -12.53
C ASP A 53 12.85 2.81 -12.84
N ILE A 54 11.91 1.88 -12.74
CA ILE A 54 10.47 2.14 -12.90
C ILE A 54 9.97 3.10 -11.80
N ILE A 55 10.36 2.86 -10.53
CA ILE A 55 10.03 3.75 -9.41
C ILE A 55 10.58 5.15 -9.69
N ARG A 56 11.85 5.27 -10.09
CA ARG A 56 12.49 6.55 -10.41
C ARG A 56 11.75 7.29 -11.52
N ASP A 57 11.40 6.60 -12.58
CA ASP A 57 10.66 7.17 -13.71
C ASP A 57 9.23 7.57 -13.32
N ALA A 58 8.53 6.74 -12.55
CA ALA A 58 7.18 7.03 -12.07
C ALA A 58 7.17 8.26 -11.15
N VAL A 59 8.08 8.31 -10.16
CA VAL A 59 8.21 9.47 -9.27
C VAL A 59 8.47 10.75 -10.05
N ARG A 60 9.39 10.72 -11.02
CA ARG A 60 9.72 11.88 -11.85
C ARG A 60 8.53 12.35 -12.69
N GLN A 61 7.81 11.41 -13.33
CA GLN A 61 6.73 11.75 -14.27
C GLN A 61 5.43 12.14 -13.56
N LEU A 62 5.22 11.69 -12.31
CA LEU A 62 3.97 11.86 -11.57
C LEU A 62 4.10 12.84 -10.39
N LYS A 63 5.23 13.55 -10.26
CA LYS A 63 5.58 14.39 -9.09
C LYS A 63 4.53 15.45 -8.72
N ASP A 64 3.80 15.97 -9.72
CA ASP A 64 2.81 17.03 -9.55
C ASP A 64 1.36 16.50 -9.59
N GLU A 65 1.18 15.18 -9.53
CA GLU A 65 -0.11 14.54 -9.78
C GLU A 65 -0.81 14.00 -8.51
N ASN A 66 -0.39 14.43 -7.33
CA ASN A 66 -0.93 13.96 -6.04
C ASN A 66 -0.97 12.42 -5.93
N LEU A 67 0.12 11.79 -6.35
CA LEU A 67 0.34 10.34 -6.29
C LEU A 67 1.53 10.02 -5.39
N PHE A 68 1.39 8.95 -4.62
CA PHE A 68 2.45 8.41 -3.77
C PHE A 68 2.93 7.09 -4.36
N ILE A 69 4.15 7.08 -4.88
CA ILE A 69 4.80 5.89 -5.43
C ILE A 69 5.70 5.29 -4.35
N GLY A 70 5.54 4.02 -4.06
CA GLY A 70 6.34 3.31 -3.09
C GLY A 70 6.91 2.01 -3.63
N ALA A 71 7.87 1.46 -2.89
CA ALA A 71 8.46 0.16 -3.16
C ALA A 71 7.85 -0.92 -2.26
N GLY A 72 7.46 -2.04 -2.85
CA GLY A 72 6.99 -3.22 -2.14
C GLY A 72 7.89 -4.43 -2.30
N THR A 73 7.71 -5.42 -1.43
CA THR A 73 8.55 -6.61 -1.36
C THR A 73 10.02 -6.25 -1.06
N VAL A 74 10.21 -5.21 -0.24
CA VAL A 74 11.51 -4.82 0.29
C VAL A 74 11.86 -5.78 1.42
N LEU A 75 13.03 -6.43 1.34
CA LEU A 75 13.43 -7.51 2.26
C LEU A 75 14.52 -7.08 3.24
N ASP A 76 15.28 -6.05 2.91
CA ASP A 76 16.43 -5.57 3.67
C ASP A 76 16.68 -4.06 3.46
N ALA A 77 17.61 -3.52 4.24
CA ALA A 77 17.96 -2.10 4.20
C ALA A 77 18.66 -1.69 2.89
N GLU A 78 19.36 -2.59 2.19
CA GLU A 78 19.98 -2.30 0.90
C GLU A 78 18.92 -2.06 -0.18
N MET A 79 17.93 -2.95 -0.28
CA MET A 79 16.79 -2.79 -1.17
C MET A 79 16.00 -1.52 -0.84
N ALA A 80 15.80 -1.24 0.46
CA ALA A 80 15.16 0.00 0.90
C ALA A 80 15.94 1.24 0.47
N GLN A 81 17.27 1.25 0.67
CA GLN A 81 18.13 2.38 0.26
C GLN A 81 18.02 2.65 -1.24
N GLN A 82 18.08 1.60 -2.08
CA GLN A 82 17.94 1.73 -3.54
C GLN A 82 16.58 2.35 -3.93
N ALA A 83 15.50 1.91 -3.29
CA ALA A 83 14.16 2.45 -3.52
C ALA A 83 14.03 3.91 -3.07
N LEU A 84 14.60 4.26 -1.93
CA LEU A 84 14.63 5.63 -1.40
C LEU A 84 15.43 6.58 -2.31
N ASP A 85 16.57 6.12 -2.83
CA ASP A 85 17.39 6.89 -3.76
C ASP A 85 16.73 7.03 -5.16
N ALA A 86 15.81 6.13 -5.49
CA ALA A 86 14.91 6.27 -6.64
C ALA A 86 13.74 7.24 -6.38
N GLY A 87 13.57 7.73 -5.14
CA GLY A 87 12.54 8.70 -4.75
C GLY A 87 11.25 8.08 -4.22
N ALA A 88 11.25 6.81 -3.81
CA ALA A 88 10.06 6.18 -3.24
C ALA A 88 9.53 6.97 -2.02
N HIS A 89 8.23 7.23 -1.98
CA HIS A 89 7.55 7.96 -0.91
C HIS A 89 7.25 7.09 0.31
N PHE A 90 7.20 5.77 0.13
CA PHE A 90 6.97 4.80 1.20
C PHE A 90 7.59 3.44 0.86
N ILE A 91 7.86 2.66 1.91
CA ILE A 91 8.47 1.33 1.81
C ILE A 91 7.53 0.29 2.44
N VAL A 92 7.35 -0.84 1.75
CA VAL A 92 6.52 -1.97 2.22
C VAL A 92 7.34 -3.27 2.18
N GLY A 93 7.37 -3.99 3.28
CA GLY A 93 7.99 -5.33 3.37
C GLY A 93 6.95 -6.45 3.51
N PRO A 94 7.29 -7.70 3.18
CA PRO A 94 6.47 -8.87 3.51
C PRO A 94 6.66 -9.32 4.96
N GLY A 95 7.74 -8.93 5.60
CA GLY A 95 8.12 -9.20 6.98
C GLY A 95 8.72 -7.97 7.65
N TYR A 96 9.14 -8.12 8.90
CA TYR A 96 9.80 -7.07 9.68
C TYR A 96 11.32 -7.26 9.64
N ASP A 97 12.01 -6.28 9.07
CA ASP A 97 13.47 -6.12 9.16
C ASP A 97 13.79 -4.83 9.93
N PRO A 98 14.48 -4.93 11.09
CA PRO A 98 14.79 -3.77 11.93
C PRO A 98 15.63 -2.71 11.23
N GLU A 99 16.59 -3.12 10.41
CA GLU A 99 17.52 -2.21 9.72
C GLU A 99 16.77 -1.37 8.66
N THR A 100 15.88 -2.00 7.92
CA THR A 100 14.97 -1.33 6.97
C THR A 100 14.11 -0.28 7.67
N VAL A 101 13.49 -0.64 8.80
CA VAL A 101 12.61 0.29 9.53
C VAL A 101 13.41 1.47 10.09
N GLN A 102 14.58 1.22 10.67
CA GLN A 102 15.46 2.27 11.18
C GLN A 102 15.97 3.19 10.06
N LEU A 103 16.34 2.64 8.91
CA LEU A 103 16.75 3.43 7.74
C LEU A 103 15.63 4.38 7.30
N CYS A 104 14.42 3.86 7.10
CA CYS A 104 13.27 4.67 6.69
C CYS A 104 12.96 5.78 7.71
N ASN A 105 13.01 5.47 9.00
CA ASN A 105 12.80 6.45 10.07
C ASN A 105 13.86 7.57 10.05
N ARG A 106 15.14 7.23 9.88
CA ARG A 106 16.21 8.25 9.73
C ARG A 106 16.03 9.14 8.51
N ARG A 107 15.45 8.57 7.43
CA ARG A 107 15.18 9.28 6.16
C ARG A 107 13.84 10.02 6.19
N GLY A 108 13.03 9.90 7.25
CA GLY A 108 11.70 10.51 7.35
C GLY A 108 10.69 9.96 6.35
N VAL A 109 10.83 8.67 5.96
CA VAL A 109 9.97 8.00 4.97
C VAL A 109 9.03 7.03 5.66
N LEU A 110 7.78 6.96 5.19
CA LEU A 110 6.74 6.06 5.67
C LEU A 110 7.15 4.60 5.46
N VAL A 111 7.10 3.78 6.53
CA VAL A 111 7.49 2.38 6.47
C VAL A 111 6.40 1.45 7.00
N MET A 112 6.11 0.42 6.22
CA MET A 112 5.05 -0.56 6.45
C MET A 112 5.60 -2.00 6.38
N PRO A 113 6.34 -2.46 7.40
CA PRO A 113 6.81 -3.84 7.45
C PRO A 113 5.65 -4.82 7.60
N GLY A 114 5.88 -6.05 7.14
CA GLY A 114 4.92 -7.14 7.23
C GLY A 114 4.98 -7.87 8.57
N ALA A 115 3.83 -8.42 8.96
CA ALA A 115 3.67 -9.32 10.10
C ALA A 115 2.45 -10.22 9.85
N PHE A 116 2.38 -11.33 10.56
CA PHE A 116 1.18 -12.15 10.57
C PHE A 116 0.66 -12.33 12.00
N THR A 117 1.49 -12.73 12.95
CA THR A 117 1.08 -12.99 14.34
C THR A 117 1.05 -11.71 15.20
N PRO A 118 0.26 -11.68 16.29
CA PRO A 118 0.25 -10.53 17.23
C PRO A 118 1.63 -10.18 17.80
N GLY A 119 2.50 -11.19 18.02
CA GLY A 119 3.88 -10.97 18.47
C GLY A 119 4.73 -10.25 17.42
N GLU A 120 4.63 -10.63 16.15
CA GLU A 120 5.31 -9.94 15.04
C GLU A 120 4.78 -8.52 14.86
N VAL A 121 3.46 -8.32 14.96
CA VAL A 121 2.83 -6.99 14.90
C VAL A 121 3.39 -6.07 15.98
N LEU A 122 3.45 -6.57 17.23
CA LEU A 122 3.99 -5.81 18.35
C LEU A 122 5.49 -5.50 18.18
N ASN A 123 6.27 -6.46 17.66
CA ASN A 123 7.70 -6.26 17.40
C ASN A 123 7.94 -5.22 16.31
N ALA A 124 7.21 -5.29 15.19
CA ALA A 124 7.30 -4.30 14.12
C ALA A 124 6.92 -2.90 14.63
N TRP A 125 5.85 -2.78 15.41
CA TRP A 125 5.44 -1.52 16.02
C TRP A 125 6.48 -0.95 16.98
N LYS A 126 7.00 -1.77 17.90
CA LYS A 126 8.07 -1.35 18.83
C LYS A 126 9.36 -0.95 18.10
N GLY A 127 9.64 -1.55 16.95
CA GLY A 127 10.77 -1.21 16.08
C GLY A 127 10.61 0.11 15.33
N GLY A 128 9.43 0.75 15.38
CA GLY A 128 9.15 2.05 14.76
C GLY A 128 8.44 1.98 13.42
N ALA A 129 7.69 0.91 13.15
CA ALA A 129 6.78 0.87 12.00
C ALA A 129 5.71 1.94 12.10
N ASP A 130 5.37 2.61 11.01
CA ASP A 130 4.28 3.58 10.95
C ASP A 130 2.92 2.90 10.78
N VAL A 131 2.90 1.82 10.02
CA VAL A 131 1.76 0.92 9.79
C VAL A 131 2.31 -0.50 9.73
N VAL A 132 1.59 -1.47 10.26
CA VAL A 132 1.97 -2.88 10.13
C VAL A 132 1.10 -3.53 9.07
N LYS A 133 1.74 -4.03 8.00
CA LYS A 133 1.09 -4.82 6.96
C LYS A 133 0.78 -6.22 7.51
N ILE A 134 -0.47 -6.64 7.47
CA ILE A 134 -0.85 -8.01 7.78
C ILE A 134 -0.84 -8.84 6.50
N PHE A 135 0.07 -9.83 6.45
CA PHE A 135 0.28 -10.64 5.23
C PHE A 135 0.67 -12.08 5.58
N PRO A 136 0.03 -13.07 4.93
CA PRO A 136 -1.10 -12.98 4.00
C PRO A 136 -2.45 -12.87 4.74
N ALA A 137 -3.26 -11.83 4.47
CA ALA A 137 -4.46 -11.54 5.26
C ALA A 137 -5.63 -12.48 4.97
N ASP A 138 -5.67 -13.14 3.82
CA ASP A 138 -6.71 -14.09 3.42
C ASP A 138 -6.77 -15.34 4.31
N LEU A 139 -5.71 -15.68 5.01
CA LEU A 139 -5.69 -16.83 5.93
C LEU A 139 -6.53 -16.61 7.20
N GLY A 140 -6.70 -15.36 7.63
CA GLY A 140 -7.47 -15.05 8.84
C GLY A 140 -8.69 -14.17 8.61
N GLY A 141 -8.73 -13.47 7.49
CA GLY A 141 -9.85 -12.60 7.14
C GLY A 141 -10.02 -11.38 8.06
N PRO A 142 -11.17 -10.68 7.94
CA PRO A 142 -11.46 -9.50 8.76
C PRO A 142 -11.55 -9.80 10.26
N ASP A 143 -12.03 -10.99 10.66
CA ASP A 143 -12.13 -11.36 12.07
C ASP A 143 -10.77 -11.46 12.74
N TYR A 144 -9.75 -11.89 12.00
CA TYR A 144 -8.37 -11.91 12.48
C TYR A 144 -7.83 -10.50 12.72
N ILE A 145 -8.12 -9.55 11.84
CA ILE A 145 -7.75 -8.14 12.04
C ILE A 145 -8.42 -7.60 13.30
N LYS A 146 -9.70 -7.90 13.52
CA LYS A 146 -10.44 -7.51 14.73
C LYS A 146 -9.79 -8.09 15.98
N ALA A 147 -9.47 -9.39 15.97
CA ALA A 147 -8.82 -10.06 17.10
C ALA A 147 -7.45 -9.47 17.44
N ILE A 148 -6.63 -9.07 16.45
CA ILE A 148 -5.36 -8.36 16.70
C ILE A 148 -5.64 -6.96 17.29
N LYS A 149 -6.64 -6.25 16.79
CA LYS A 149 -6.97 -4.89 17.22
C LYS A 149 -7.51 -4.81 18.64
N GLU A 150 -8.12 -5.87 19.17
CA GLU A 150 -8.63 -5.90 20.55
C GLU A 150 -7.53 -5.61 21.58
N PRO A 151 -6.39 -6.34 21.64
CA PRO A 151 -5.29 -6.05 22.57
C PRO A 151 -4.35 -4.94 22.08
N LEU A 152 -4.35 -4.59 20.79
CA LEU A 152 -3.41 -3.66 20.17
C LEU A 152 -4.13 -2.53 19.41
N PRO A 153 -5.07 -1.79 20.05
CA PRO A 153 -5.91 -0.81 19.36
C PRO A 153 -5.12 0.36 18.77
N GLN A 154 -3.94 0.69 19.32
CA GLN A 154 -3.09 1.80 18.88
C GLN A 154 -2.31 1.49 17.59
N ILE A 155 -2.10 0.21 17.22
CA ILE A 155 -1.27 -0.16 16.10
C ILE A 155 -2.06 -0.02 14.79
N PRO A 156 -1.62 0.83 13.84
CA PRO A 156 -2.24 0.92 12.52
C PRO A 156 -1.97 -0.35 11.71
N LEU A 157 -3.01 -0.98 11.15
CA LEU A 157 -2.91 -2.21 10.38
C LEU A 157 -3.33 -1.99 8.92
N MET A 158 -2.65 -2.68 8.00
CA MET A 158 -2.95 -2.72 6.57
C MET A 158 -2.98 -4.17 6.08
N PRO A 159 -4.14 -4.86 6.11
CA PRO A 159 -4.27 -6.19 5.52
C PRO A 159 -3.98 -6.15 4.02
N THR A 160 -3.25 -7.15 3.56
CA THR A 160 -2.87 -7.32 2.15
C THR A 160 -3.00 -8.78 1.76
N LYS A 161 -3.47 -9.06 0.55
CA LYS A 161 -3.94 -10.34 0.00
C LYS A 161 -5.34 -10.72 0.51
N GLY A 162 -6.21 -11.18 -0.40
CA GLY A 162 -7.62 -11.47 -0.10
C GLY A 162 -8.49 -10.21 0.09
N CYS A 163 -7.98 -9.06 -0.32
CA CYS A 163 -8.72 -7.80 -0.30
C CYS A 163 -9.32 -7.55 -1.69
N ASP A 164 -10.64 -7.57 -1.76
CA ASP A 164 -11.44 -7.29 -2.97
C ASP A 164 -12.69 -6.46 -2.62
N LEU A 165 -13.57 -6.22 -3.58
CA LEU A 165 -14.77 -5.42 -3.38
C LEU A 165 -15.75 -6.01 -2.37
N THR A 166 -15.70 -7.32 -2.11
CA THR A 166 -16.57 -8.00 -1.14
C THR A 166 -16.02 -7.96 0.27
N THR A 167 -14.71 -7.85 0.43
CA THR A 167 -14.00 -7.93 1.73
C THR A 167 -13.52 -6.59 2.26
N VAL A 168 -13.27 -5.58 1.38
CA VAL A 168 -12.72 -4.28 1.77
C VAL A 168 -13.49 -3.61 2.91
N GLY A 169 -14.83 -3.60 2.83
CA GLY A 169 -15.67 -2.99 3.86
C GLY A 169 -15.53 -3.67 5.21
N ALA A 170 -15.44 -4.99 5.23
CA ALA A 170 -15.26 -5.78 6.45
C ALA A 170 -13.89 -5.54 7.09
N TYR A 171 -12.80 -5.49 6.32
CA TYR A 171 -11.46 -5.18 6.82
C TYR A 171 -11.38 -3.77 7.45
N LEU A 172 -11.99 -2.77 6.81
CA LEU A 172 -12.01 -1.41 7.36
C LEU A 172 -12.83 -1.33 8.66
N LYS A 173 -14.00 -1.99 8.71
CA LYS A 173 -14.83 -2.10 9.93
C LYS A 173 -14.11 -2.86 11.05
N ALA A 174 -13.24 -3.82 10.72
CA ALA A 174 -12.40 -4.52 11.67
C ALA A 174 -11.26 -3.65 12.26
N GLY A 175 -11.08 -2.40 11.79
CA GLY A 175 -10.11 -1.45 12.30
C GLY A 175 -8.83 -1.29 11.48
N ALA A 176 -8.79 -1.82 10.24
CA ALA A 176 -7.72 -1.51 9.31
C ALA A 176 -7.75 -0.03 8.89
N ILE A 177 -6.58 0.61 8.82
CA ILE A 177 -6.49 2.02 8.38
C ILE A 177 -6.41 2.14 6.87
N ALA A 178 -5.89 1.12 6.21
CA ALA A 178 -5.80 1.00 4.76
C ALA A 178 -5.82 -0.49 4.39
N ILE A 179 -5.97 -0.79 3.12
CA ILE A 179 -5.89 -2.14 2.56
C ILE A 179 -4.94 -2.18 1.37
N GLY A 180 -4.14 -3.25 1.26
CA GLY A 180 -3.31 -3.51 0.09
C GLY A 180 -4.08 -4.37 -0.92
N VAL A 181 -4.36 -3.83 -2.11
CA VAL A 181 -5.14 -4.48 -3.16
C VAL A 181 -4.31 -4.64 -4.43
N GLY A 182 -4.23 -5.86 -4.94
CA GLY A 182 -3.52 -6.16 -6.18
C GLY A 182 -4.44 -6.34 -7.38
N GLY A 183 -4.58 -7.57 -7.86
CA GLY A 183 -5.26 -7.91 -9.10
C GLY A 183 -6.74 -7.52 -9.18
N ALA A 184 -7.42 -7.32 -8.05
CA ALA A 184 -8.79 -6.82 -8.03
C ALA A 184 -8.89 -5.36 -8.50
N LEU A 185 -7.82 -4.56 -8.33
CA LEU A 185 -7.72 -3.19 -8.86
C LEU A 185 -7.18 -3.19 -10.30
N ALA A 186 -5.99 -3.77 -10.49
CA ALA A 186 -5.28 -3.77 -11.75
C ALA A 186 -4.65 -5.15 -11.98
N SER A 187 -5.38 -6.03 -12.66
CA SER A 187 -4.89 -7.37 -12.99
C SER A 187 -3.78 -7.30 -14.05
N ARG A 188 -2.92 -8.32 -14.10
CA ARG A 188 -1.90 -8.44 -15.16
C ARG A 188 -2.52 -8.35 -16.56
N LYS A 189 -3.72 -8.95 -16.74
CA LYS A 189 -4.45 -8.90 -18.00
C LYS A 189 -4.86 -7.47 -18.35
N MET A 190 -5.50 -6.73 -17.45
CA MET A 190 -5.90 -5.33 -17.69
C MET A 190 -4.71 -4.45 -18.04
N ILE A 191 -3.57 -4.64 -17.36
CA ILE A 191 -2.33 -3.88 -17.63
C ILE A 191 -1.81 -4.23 -19.02
N ALA A 192 -1.74 -5.51 -19.40
CA ALA A 192 -1.26 -5.95 -20.70
C ALA A 192 -2.15 -5.49 -21.86
N GLU A 193 -3.47 -5.45 -21.65
CA GLU A 193 -4.47 -4.99 -22.62
C GLU A 193 -4.66 -3.46 -22.61
N LYS A 194 -3.96 -2.73 -21.71
CA LYS A 194 -4.08 -1.27 -21.51
C LYS A 194 -5.52 -0.82 -21.22
N ASP A 195 -6.27 -1.66 -20.52
CA ASP A 195 -7.65 -1.36 -20.14
C ASP A 195 -7.69 -0.40 -18.92
N TYR A 196 -7.22 0.83 -19.16
CA TYR A 196 -7.17 1.87 -18.14
C TYR A 196 -8.55 2.30 -17.66
N ALA A 197 -9.56 2.21 -18.53
CA ALA A 197 -10.94 2.54 -18.18
C ALA A 197 -11.47 1.59 -17.10
N GLN A 198 -11.24 0.28 -17.25
CA GLN A 198 -11.64 -0.70 -16.24
C GLN A 198 -10.85 -0.55 -14.93
N ILE A 199 -9.56 -0.18 -15.00
CA ILE A 199 -8.75 0.11 -13.82
C ILE A 199 -9.31 1.32 -13.05
N THR A 200 -9.67 2.40 -13.75
CA THR A 200 -10.29 3.59 -13.15
C THR A 200 -11.64 3.25 -12.53
N GLU A 201 -12.47 2.47 -13.23
CA GLU A 201 -13.77 2.02 -12.70
C GLU A 201 -13.61 1.19 -11.41
N ASN A 202 -12.70 0.23 -11.42
CA ASN A 202 -12.41 -0.59 -10.23
C ASN A 202 -11.94 0.29 -9.06
N ALA A 203 -10.98 1.18 -9.30
CA ALA A 203 -10.48 2.12 -8.30
C ALA A 203 -11.61 2.98 -7.72
N GLY A 204 -12.53 3.46 -8.57
CA GLY A 204 -13.72 4.22 -8.16
C GLY A 204 -14.66 3.44 -7.24
N LYS A 205 -14.87 2.14 -7.52
CA LYS A 205 -15.67 1.25 -6.67
C LYS A 205 -15.05 1.09 -5.28
N PHE A 206 -13.74 0.81 -5.21
CA PHE A 206 -13.02 0.70 -3.93
C PHE A 206 -13.06 2.01 -3.15
N SER A 207 -12.75 3.14 -3.80
CA SER A 207 -12.73 4.46 -3.17
C SER A 207 -14.11 4.86 -2.61
N ARG A 208 -15.19 4.46 -3.28
CA ARG A 208 -16.56 4.67 -2.81
C ARG A 208 -16.81 3.92 -1.50
N ILE A 209 -16.48 2.62 -1.44
CA ILE A 209 -16.67 1.81 -0.23
C ILE A 209 -15.87 2.39 0.94
N VAL A 210 -14.63 2.83 0.71
CA VAL A 210 -13.82 3.49 1.76
C VAL A 210 -14.53 4.73 2.31
N ARG A 211 -15.04 5.59 1.43
CA ARG A 211 -15.77 6.80 1.85
C ARG A 211 -17.03 6.48 2.63
N GLU A 212 -17.83 5.52 2.18
CA GLU A 212 -19.05 5.10 2.87
C GLU A 212 -18.77 4.57 4.27
N ILE A 213 -17.73 3.70 4.42
CA ILE A 213 -17.36 3.13 5.73
C ILE A 213 -16.84 4.21 6.70
N ARG A 214 -16.16 5.23 6.19
CA ARG A 214 -15.58 6.30 7.05
C ARG A 214 -16.56 7.41 7.42
N GLY A 215 -17.83 7.25 7.06
CA GLY A 215 -18.86 8.25 7.35
C GLY A 215 -18.66 9.51 6.53
N GLY A 216 -18.22 9.34 5.29
CA GLY A 216 -18.08 10.44 4.36
C GLY A 216 -19.43 11.08 4.10
N SER A 217 -19.79 12.08 4.88
CA SER A 217 -20.76 13.08 4.48
C SER A 217 -20.25 13.66 3.18
N ALA A 218 -21.05 13.48 2.14
CA ALA A 218 -20.85 14.25 0.91
C ALA A 218 -20.77 15.71 1.30
N ALA A 219 -19.59 16.32 1.09
CA ALA A 219 -19.51 17.76 0.96
C ALA A 219 -19.91 18.13 -0.46
#